data_b3de5e1c3d811d1f6d0cc879d1f09931
#
_entry.id   b3de5e1c3d811d1f6d0cc879d1f09931
#
_cell.length_a   1.000
_cell.length_b   1.000
_cell.length_c   1.000
_cell.angle_alpha   90.00
_cell.angle_beta   90.00
_cell.angle_gamma   90.00
#
_symmetry.space_group_name_H-M   'P 1'
#
loop_
_entity.id
_entity.type
_entity.pdbx_description
1 polymer ?
#
loop_
_entity_poly.entity_id
_entity_poly.type
_entity_poly.pdbx_seq_one_letter_code
_entity_poly.pdbx_strand_id
1 'polypeptide(L)'
;MFKLIKQLTSFVAMVAVLFVFTTETMAAKKSKTLKNTQKKGFVRCGVSQGLPGFSNADAAGNWTGVDVDVCRAVAAAVLGDANKVKFTPLSAKERFTALTSGEIDILSRNTTWTLSRDADIGLTFVGVNFYDGQGFMVRKSSGITSTSQFKDGISACTNLGTTTELNMRDFFNSKGISYTQVNFEKDDEVVAAYDDGRCDK
;
A
#
# COMPACT_ATOMS: atom_id res chain seq x y z
N MET A 1 13.96 8.90 68.71
CA MET A 1 14.39 7.79 67.82
C MET A 1 13.20 7.00 67.28
N PHE A 2 12.33 6.45 68.11
CA PHE A 2 11.16 5.65 67.69
C PHE A 2 10.12 6.37 66.82
N LYS A 3 9.89 7.69 66.95
CA LYS A 3 8.95 8.47 66.12
C LYS A 3 9.46 8.65 64.69
N LEU A 4 10.77 8.82 64.51
CA LEU A 4 11.38 9.01 63.20
C LEU A 4 11.33 7.72 62.36
N ILE A 5 11.50 6.53 63.02
CA ILE A 5 11.46 5.22 62.35
C ILE A 5 10.05 4.93 61.87
N LYS A 6 8.99 5.25 62.64
CA LYS A 6 7.58 5.06 62.23
C LYS A 6 7.19 5.96 61.04
N GLN A 7 7.74 7.20 60.98
CA GLN A 7 7.47 8.07 59.85
C GLN A 7 8.19 7.58 58.57
N LEU A 8 9.42 7.07 58.68
CA LEU A 8 10.18 6.55 57.56
C LEU A 8 9.51 5.27 56.96
N THR A 9 9.04 4.36 57.81
CA THR A 9 8.35 3.14 57.38
C THR A 9 7.00 3.45 56.71
N SER A 10 6.26 4.47 57.20
CA SER A 10 5.01 4.89 56.57
C SER A 10 5.22 5.54 55.17
N PHE A 11 6.33 6.29 55.01
CA PHE A 11 6.66 6.92 53.75
C PHE A 11 7.12 5.91 52.66
N VAL A 12 7.92 4.90 53.09
CA VAL A 12 8.37 3.83 52.20
C VAL A 12 7.19 2.94 51.78
N ALA A 13 6.24 2.65 52.66
CA ALA A 13 5.04 1.90 52.33
C ALA A 13 4.13 2.68 51.34
N MET A 14 4.01 4.00 51.49
CA MET A 14 3.22 4.83 50.60
C MET A 14 3.83 4.96 49.21
N VAL A 15 5.17 5.04 49.09
CA VAL A 15 5.88 5.05 47.81
C VAL A 15 5.80 3.69 47.11
N ALA A 16 5.87 2.57 47.86
CA ALA A 16 5.73 1.23 47.29
C ALA A 16 4.31 0.97 46.71
N VAL A 17 3.26 1.50 47.36
CA VAL A 17 1.88 1.40 46.84
C VAL A 17 1.69 2.22 45.58
N LEU A 18 2.35 3.38 45.42
CA LEU A 18 2.30 4.17 44.19
C LEU A 18 3.02 3.52 43.00
N PHE A 19 4.00 2.67 43.23
CA PHE A 19 4.71 1.95 42.16
C PHE A 19 3.97 0.70 41.66
N VAL A 20 3.02 0.15 42.40
CA VAL A 20 2.24 -1.02 41.98
C VAL A 20 1.09 -0.66 41.02
N PHE A 21 0.68 0.61 40.96
CA PHE A 21 -0.41 1.06 40.11
C PHE A 21 -0.01 1.49 38.67
N THR A 22 1.27 1.42 38.28
CA THR A 22 1.73 1.91 36.98
C THR A 22 2.06 0.81 35.97
N THR A 23 1.71 -0.45 36.22
CA THR A 23 1.85 -1.53 35.23
C THR A 23 0.51 -2.10 34.78
N GLU A 24 -0.49 -1.29 34.57
CA GLU A 24 -1.49 -1.65 33.60
C GLU A 24 -0.83 -1.45 32.24
N THR A 25 -0.11 -2.47 31.76
CA THR A 25 0.13 -2.64 30.34
C THR A 25 -1.23 -2.54 29.68
N MET A 26 -1.48 -1.43 29.00
CA MET A 26 -2.62 -1.31 28.09
C MET A 26 -2.45 -2.40 27.05
N ALA A 27 -2.96 -3.59 27.35
CA ALA A 27 -3.08 -4.65 26.37
C ALA A 27 -3.92 -4.09 25.22
N ALA A 28 -3.27 -3.72 24.14
CA ALA A 28 -3.91 -3.13 22.97
C ALA A 28 -5.07 -4.03 22.60
N LYS A 29 -6.29 -3.46 22.61
CA LYS A 29 -7.52 -4.19 22.33
C LYS A 29 -7.35 -4.87 20.98
N LYS A 30 -7.25 -6.20 20.93
CA LYS A 30 -7.03 -6.94 19.69
C LYS A 30 -8.00 -6.47 18.63
N SER A 31 -7.50 -6.05 17.48
CA SER A 31 -8.34 -5.55 16.39
C SER A 31 -9.34 -6.62 15.94
N LYS A 32 -10.51 -6.19 15.48
CA LYS A 32 -11.54 -7.09 14.96
C LYS A 32 -11.02 -7.89 13.76
N THR A 33 -10.26 -7.24 12.87
CA THR A 33 -9.63 -7.86 11.69
C THR A 33 -8.68 -8.98 12.11
N LEU A 34 -7.78 -8.73 13.08
CA LEU A 34 -6.85 -9.73 13.59
C LEU A 34 -7.59 -10.97 14.15
N LYS A 35 -8.61 -10.76 14.99
CA LYS A 35 -9.42 -11.85 15.55
C LYS A 35 -10.11 -12.67 14.45
N ASN A 36 -10.68 -12.00 13.45
CA ASN A 36 -11.35 -12.66 12.35
C ASN A 36 -10.37 -13.46 11.48
N THR A 37 -9.18 -12.91 11.20
CA THR A 37 -8.12 -13.60 10.46
C THR A 37 -7.61 -14.83 11.20
N GLN A 38 -7.37 -14.73 12.51
CA GLN A 38 -7.00 -15.87 13.34
C GLN A 38 -8.07 -16.96 13.38
N LYS A 39 -9.35 -16.58 13.50
CA LYS A 39 -10.49 -17.53 13.47
C LYS A 39 -10.63 -18.22 12.11
N LYS A 40 -10.43 -17.48 11.02
CA LYS A 40 -10.52 -17.96 9.65
C LYS A 40 -9.36 -18.86 9.25
N GLY A 41 -8.18 -18.66 9.87
CA GLY A 41 -6.98 -19.47 9.66
C GLY A 41 -6.14 -19.09 8.43
N PHE A 42 -6.45 -17.98 7.74
CA PHE A 42 -5.66 -17.47 6.63
C PHE A 42 -5.82 -15.95 6.48
N VAL A 43 -4.83 -15.30 5.90
CA VAL A 43 -4.84 -13.88 5.52
C VAL A 43 -5.38 -13.74 4.10
N ARG A 44 -6.33 -12.85 3.87
CA ARG A 44 -6.75 -12.43 2.51
C ARG A 44 -5.93 -11.21 2.13
N CYS A 45 -5.10 -11.36 1.10
CA CYS A 45 -4.18 -10.32 0.65
C CYS A 45 -4.54 -9.87 -0.77
N GLY A 46 -4.82 -8.57 -0.93
CA GLY A 46 -4.94 -7.92 -2.23
C GLY A 46 -3.57 -7.62 -2.82
N VAL A 47 -3.35 -8.03 -4.06
CA VAL A 47 -2.10 -7.85 -4.82
C VAL A 47 -2.40 -7.29 -6.20
N SER A 48 -1.38 -6.91 -6.99
CA SER A 48 -1.56 -6.51 -8.39
C SER A 48 -2.00 -7.69 -9.26
N GLN A 49 -2.61 -7.40 -10.39
CA GLN A 49 -3.07 -8.42 -11.37
C GLN A 49 -1.93 -9.04 -12.19
N GLY A 50 -0.70 -8.55 -12.04
CA GLY A 50 0.49 -9.02 -12.72
C GLY A 50 1.51 -7.89 -12.87
N LEU A 51 2.38 -7.72 -11.86
CA LEU A 51 3.48 -6.77 -11.90
C LEU A 51 4.77 -7.53 -11.56
N PRO A 52 5.60 -7.83 -12.57
CA PRO A 52 6.83 -8.59 -12.37
C PRO A 52 7.73 -7.97 -11.29
N GLY A 53 8.26 -8.80 -10.38
CA GLY A 53 9.07 -8.40 -9.24
C GLY A 53 8.27 -7.95 -8.00
N PHE A 54 7.00 -7.54 -8.16
CA PHE A 54 6.13 -7.10 -7.07
C PHE A 54 5.05 -8.13 -6.74
N SER A 55 4.15 -8.42 -7.66
CA SER A 55 3.16 -9.48 -7.53
C SER A 55 2.83 -10.05 -8.89
N ASN A 56 3.25 -11.28 -9.12
CA ASN A 56 3.02 -11.99 -10.37
C ASN A 56 2.74 -13.46 -10.10
N ALA A 57 1.71 -14.01 -10.76
CA ALA A 57 1.40 -15.43 -10.73
C ALA A 57 2.04 -16.10 -11.94
N ASP A 58 2.62 -17.30 -11.74
CA ASP A 58 3.03 -18.18 -12.83
C ASP A 58 1.82 -18.93 -13.41
N ALA A 59 2.03 -19.71 -14.47
CA ALA A 59 1.00 -20.51 -15.11
C ALA A 59 0.40 -21.59 -14.19
N ALA A 60 1.10 -21.98 -13.13
CA ALA A 60 0.62 -22.93 -12.12
C ALA A 60 -0.15 -22.22 -10.98
N GLY A 61 -0.23 -20.88 -11.00
CA GLY A 61 -0.90 -20.08 -9.97
C GLY A 61 -0.03 -19.77 -8.75
N ASN A 62 1.29 -20.00 -8.82
CA ASN A 62 2.20 -19.63 -7.74
C ASN A 62 2.52 -18.14 -7.81
N TRP A 63 2.28 -17.45 -6.73
CA TRP A 63 2.55 -16.02 -6.60
C TRP A 63 3.98 -15.75 -6.15
N THR A 64 4.63 -14.73 -6.74
CA THR A 64 5.99 -14.29 -6.40
C THR A 64 6.10 -12.76 -6.43
N GLY A 65 7.08 -12.23 -5.69
CA GLY A 65 7.40 -10.82 -5.66
C GLY A 65 7.29 -10.18 -4.27
N VAL A 66 7.82 -8.97 -4.16
CA VAL A 66 7.97 -8.25 -2.88
C VAL A 66 6.64 -8.02 -2.16
N ASP A 67 5.57 -7.70 -2.89
CA ASP A 67 4.23 -7.51 -2.34
C ASP A 67 3.66 -8.82 -1.77
N VAL A 68 3.93 -9.93 -2.46
CA VAL A 68 3.53 -11.28 -2.07
C VAL A 68 4.25 -11.70 -0.78
N ASP A 69 5.54 -11.42 -0.70
CA ASP A 69 6.38 -11.78 0.44
C ASP A 69 6.00 -10.98 1.71
N VAL A 70 5.59 -9.71 1.56
CA VAL A 70 4.99 -8.94 2.66
C VAL A 70 3.74 -9.64 3.20
N CYS A 71 2.84 -10.12 2.34
CA CYS A 71 1.65 -10.84 2.78
C CYS A 71 1.97 -12.16 3.48
N ARG A 72 2.99 -12.89 2.99
CA ARG A 72 3.49 -14.11 3.63
C ARG A 72 4.10 -13.83 4.99
N ALA A 73 4.86 -12.73 5.12
CA ALA A 73 5.41 -12.30 6.40
C ALA A 73 4.32 -11.96 7.42
N VAL A 74 3.26 -11.27 6.99
CA VAL A 74 2.08 -11.01 7.83
C VAL A 74 1.39 -12.31 8.25
N ALA A 75 1.21 -13.28 7.35
CA ALA A 75 0.62 -14.56 7.68
C ALA A 75 1.48 -15.35 8.67
N ALA A 76 2.80 -15.37 8.49
CA ALA A 76 3.73 -15.98 9.43
C ALA A 76 3.62 -15.35 10.83
N ALA A 77 3.57 -14.02 10.90
CA ALA A 77 3.45 -13.31 12.18
C ALA A 77 2.11 -13.52 12.89
N VAL A 78 1.00 -13.60 12.15
CA VAL A 78 -0.36 -13.65 12.70
C VAL A 78 -0.81 -15.09 12.97
N LEU A 79 -0.38 -16.06 12.14
CA LEU A 79 -0.86 -17.44 12.11
C LEU A 79 0.25 -18.48 12.28
N GLY A 80 1.51 -18.06 12.40
CA GLY A 80 2.66 -18.95 12.52
C GLY A 80 3.04 -19.71 11.26
N ASP A 81 2.46 -19.35 10.09
CA ASP A 81 2.70 -20.04 8.82
C ASP A 81 2.55 -19.07 7.64
N ALA A 82 3.64 -18.88 6.87
CA ALA A 82 3.70 -17.99 5.71
C ALA A 82 2.80 -18.46 4.54
N ASN A 83 2.41 -19.73 4.51
CA ASN A 83 1.57 -20.28 3.44
C ASN A 83 0.07 -20.05 3.68
N LYS A 84 -0.32 -19.59 4.86
CA LYS A 84 -1.72 -19.28 5.19
C LYS A 84 -2.16 -17.93 4.62
N VAL A 85 -1.99 -17.75 3.32
CA VAL A 85 -2.39 -16.55 2.56
C VAL A 85 -3.26 -16.96 1.38
N LYS A 86 -4.32 -16.19 1.12
CA LYS A 86 -5.07 -16.21 -0.13
C LYS A 86 -4.86 -14.89 -0.85
N PHE A 87 -4.32 -14.93 -2.05
CA PHE A 87 -4.08 -13.76 -2.88
C PHE A 87 -5.31 -13.43 -3.72
N THR A 88 -5.67 -12.14 -3.77
CA THR A 88 -6.75 -11.61 -4.61
C THR A 88 -6.12 -10.59 -5.56
N PRO A 89 -6.00 -10.88 -6.86
CA PRO A 89 -5.54 -9.92 -7.84
C PRO A 89 -6.59 -8.81 -8.03
N LEU A 90 -6.17 -7.56 -7.89
CA LEU A 90 -7.02 -6.39 -7.95
C LEU A 90 -6.43 -5.34 -8.91
N SER A 91 -7.28 -4.66 -9.67
CA SER A 91 -6.89 -3.47 -10.41
C SER A 91 -6.58 -2.29 -9.47
N ALA A 92 -5.97 -1.24 -9.99
CA ALA A 92 -5.73 -0.02 -9.23
C ALA A 92 -7.04 0.65 -8.79
N LYS A 93 -8.12 0.48 -9.56
CA LYS A 93 -9.45 1.03 -9.30
C LYS A 93 -10.19 0.27 -8.19
N GLU A 94 -10.10 -1.06 -8.17
CA GLU A 94 -10.88 -1.92 -7.26
C GLU A 94 -10.27 -2.05 -5.86
N ARG A 95 -8.95 -1.89 -5.74
CA ARG A 95 -8.18 -2.23 -4.53
C ARG A 95 -8.70 -1.61 -3.23
N PHE A 96 -9.15 -0.37 -3.27
CA PHE A 96 -9.62 0.32 -2.07
C PHE A 96 -11.02 -0.14 -1.66
N THR A 97 -11.90 -0.38 -2.62
CA THR A 97 -13.22 -0.95 -2.36
C THR A 97 -13.12 -2.34 -1.75
N ALA A 98 -12.24 -3.19 -2.29
CA ALA A 98 -11.99 -4.53 -1.74
C ALA A 98 -11.47 -4.49 -0.29
N LEU A 99 -10.62 -3.51 0.05
CA LEU A 99 -10.12 -3.35 1.41
C LEU A 99 -11.19 -2.80 2.36
N THR A 100 -11.92 -1.74 1.97
CA THR A 100 -12.94 -1.09 2.81
C THR A 100 -14.19 -1.95 3.00
N SER A 101 -14.56 -2.77 2.01
CA SER A 101 -15.65 -3.75 2.15
C SER A 101 -15.28 -4.95 3.01
N GLY A 102 -13.98 -5.14 3.29
CA GLY A 102 -13.49 -6.30 4.02
C GLY A 102 -13.43 -7.58 3.18
N GLU A 103 -13.41 -7.49 1.86
CA GLU A 103 -13.11 -8.60 0.95
C GLU A 103 -11.68 -9.10 1.17
N ILE A 104 -10.74 -8.19 1.38
CA ILE A 104 -9.37 -8.48 1.78
C ILE A 104 -9.07 -7.94 3.19
N ASP A 105 -8.09 -8.52 3.86
CA ASP A 105 -7.66 -8.13 5.20
C ASP A 105 -6.49 -7.13 5.16
N ILE A 106 -5.67 -7.22 4.12
CA ILE A 106 -4.51 -6.35 3.85
C ILE A 106 -4.38 -6.16 2.35
N LEU A 107 -3.91 -4.98 1.96
CA LEU A 107 -3.54 -4.65 0.60
C LEU A 107 -2.02 -4.45 0.54
N SER A 108 -1.32 -5.29 -0.22
CA SER A 108 0.12 -5.15 -0.50
C SER A 108 0.32 -5.14 -2.00
N ARG A 109 0.50 -3.93 -2.54
CA ARG A 109 0.73 -3.69 -3.96
C ARG A 109 1.29 -2.27 -4.17
N ASN A 110 1.63 -1.91 -5.43
CA ASN A 110 2.08 -0.58 -5.86
C ASN A 110 1.03 0.51 -5.54
N THR A 111 0.88 0.83 -4.25
CA THR A 111 -0.11 1.79 -3.74
C THR A 111 0.60 2.94 -3.03
N THR A 112 0.64 4.10 -3.67
CA THR A 112 1.27 5.31 -3.11
C THR A 112 0.55 5.75 -1.84
N TRP A 113 1.29 5.98 -0.77
CA TRP A 113 0.79 6.61 0.44
C TRP A 113 0.57 8.10 0.19
N THR A 114 -0.66 8.53 0.23
CA THR A 114 -1.04 9.93 0.09
C THR A 114 -1.95 10.35 1.24
N LEU A 115 -1.96 11.66 1.56
CA LEU A 115 -2.81 12.18 2.62
C LEU A 115 -4.30 11.88 2.36
N SER A 116 -4.76 12.04 1.12
CA SER A 116 -6.17 11.76 0.76
C SER A 116 -6.54 10.30 0.95
N ARG A 117 -5.64 9.37 0.64
CA ARG A 117 -5.91 7.94 0.86
C ARG A 117 -5.94 7.56 2.32
N ASP A 118 -5.09 8.17 3.12
CA ASP A 118 -5.01 7.91 4.56
C ASP A 118 -6.18 8.56 5.31
N ALA A 119 -6.47 9.84 5.03
CA ALA A 119 -7.47 10.62 5.75
C ALA A 119 -8.88 10.48 5.19
N ASP A 120 -9.07 10.60 3.85
CA ASP A 120 -10.41 10.72 3.26
C ASP A 120 -11.06 9.36 3.00
N ILE A 121 -10.27 8.35 2.61
CA ILE A 121 -10.79 7.00 2.31
C ILE A 121 -10.88 6.15 3.59
N GLY A 122 -10.25 6.57 4.67
CA GLY A 122 -10.23 5.84 5.94
C GLY A 122 -9.35 4.58 5.90
N LEU A 123 -8.29 4.61 5.09
CA LEU A 123 -7.28 3.56 5.04
C LEU A 123 -6.24 3.81 6.14
N THR A 124 -5.58 2.74 6.57
CA THR A 124 -4.42 2.84 7.45
C THR A 124 -3.22 2.25 6.74
N PHE A 125 -2.25 3.10 6.42
CA PHE A 125 -0.96 2.64 5.93
C PHE A 125 -0.09 2.17 7.09
N VAL A 126 0.41 0.95 6.99
CA VAL A 126 1.18 0.30 8.07
C VAL A 126 2.67 0.22 7.78
N GLY A 127 3.10 0.53 6.58
CA GLY A 127 4.50 0.55 6.18
C GLY A 127 4.71 0.82 4.70
N VAL A 128 5.94 1.12 4.34
CA VAL A 128 6.41 1.28 2.97
C VAL A 128 7.33 0.11 2.65
N ASN A 129 7.01 -0.65 1.61
CA ASN A 129 7.81 -1.80 1.15
C ASN A 129 8.73 -1.47 -0.02
N PHE A 130 8.47 -0.35 -0.72
CA PHE A 130 9.27 0.10 -1.84
C PHE A 130 9.16 1.62 -2.03
N TYR A 131 10.26 2.28 -2.39
CA TYR A 131 10.29 3.67 -2.80
C TYR A 131 10.49 3.74 -4.31
N ASP A 132 9.59 4.43 -5.00
CA ASP A 132 9.64 4.62 -6.44
C ASP A 132 9.48 6.09 -6.84
N GLY A 133 9.43 6.36 -8.14
CA GLY A 133 9.15 7.67 -8.71
C GLY A 133 8.36 7.53 -10.00
N GLN A 134 7.79 8.64 -10.46
CA GLN A 134 7.05 8.72 -11.71
C GLN A 134 7.85 9.46 -12.77
N GLY A 135 7.83 8.95 -14.00
CA GLY A 135 8.40 9.59 -15.18
C GLY A 135 7.56 9.33 -16.42
N PHE A 136 7.94 9.97 -17.50
CA PHE A 136 7.38 9.69 -18.83
C PHE A 136 8.33 8.79 -19.60
N MET A 137 7.82 7.70 -20.14
CA MET A 137 8.51 6.85 -21.08
C MET A 137 8.20 7.36 -22.49
N VAL A 138 9.24 7.52 -23.33
CA VAL A 138 9.11 7.97 -24.71
C VAL A 138 9.92 7.06 -25.63
N ARG A 139 9.51 6.92 -26.88
CA ARG A 139 10.27 6.17 -27.88
C ARG A 139 11.59 6.86 -28.15
N LYS A 140 12.69 6.13 -28.22
CA LYS A 140 14.00 6.66 -28.59
C LYS A 140 13.96 7.37 -29.95
N SER A 141 13.19 6.85 -30.89
CA SER A 141 13.01 7.42 -32.24
C SER A 141 12.35 8.80 -32.23
N SER A 142 11.68 9.21 -31.16
CA SER A 142 11.08 10.55 -31.03
C SER A 142 12.13 11.65 -30.82
N GLY A 143 13.35 11.30 -30.42
CA GLY A 143 14.41 12.26 -30.07
C GLY A 143 14.11 13.09 -28.81
N ILE A 144 13.01 12.83 -28.10
CA ILE A 144 12.65 13.55 -26.87
C ILE A 144 13.53 13.06 -25.74
N THR A 145 14.19 13.98 -25.05
CA THR A 145 15.08 13.72 -23.92
C THR A 145 14.65 14.44 -22.64
N SER A 146 13.69 15.36 -22.76
CA SER A 146 13.17 16.16 -21.65
C SER A 146 11.68 16.46 -21.86
N THR A 147 10.94 16.52 -20.76
CA THR A 147 9.52 16.92 -20.75
C THR A 147 9.29 18.37 -21.24
N SER A 148 10.34 19.22 -21.25
CA SER A 148 10.27 20.57 -21.83
C SER A 148 10.07 20.58 -23.36
N GLN A 149 10.27 19.44 -24.02
CA GLN A 149 10.07 19.24 -25.45
C GLN A 149 8.66 18.75 -25.80
N PHE A 150 7.80 18.53 -24.80
CA PHE A 150 6.41 18.13 -25.06
C PHE A 150 5.62 19.27 -25.69
N LYS A 151 4.78 18.93 -26.66
CA LYS A 151 3.96 19.86 -27.43
C LYS A 151 2.49 19.46 -27.34
N ASP A 152 1.62 20.36 -27.75
CA ASP A 152 0.20 20.08 -27.90
C ASP A 152 -0.09 18.89 -28.83
N GLY A 153 -1.17 18.20 -28.57
CA GLY A 153 -1.63 17.04 -29.36
C GLY A 153 -0.96 15.70 -28.99
N ILE A 154 -0.15 15.67 -27.94
CA ILE A 154 0.45 14.45 -27.41
C ILE A 154 -0.65 13.52 -26.86
N SER A 155 -0.49 12.21 -27.08
CA SER A 155 -1.29 11.18 -26.41
C SER A 155 -0.47 10.50 -25.28
N ALA A 156 -1.09 10.29 -24.13
CA ALA A 156 -0.42 9.68 -22.98
C ALA A 156 -1.27 8.55 -22.38
N CYS A 157 -0.66 7.38 -22.22
CA CYS A 157 -1.27 6.19 -21.63
C CYS A 157 -1.05 6.14 -20.13
N THR A 158 -2.05 5.70 -19.37
CA THR A 158 -1.91 5.44 -17.92
C THR A 158 -2.99 4.49 -17.41
N ASN A 159 -2.82 4.04 -16.16
CA ASN A 159 -3.82 3.23 -15.47
C ASN A 159 -4.79 4.09 -14.68
N LEU A 160 -6.08 3.76 -14.76
CA LEU A 160 -7.15 4.38 -13.99
C LEU A 160 -6.97 4.19 -12.48
N GLY A 161 -7.31 5.22 -11.70
CA GLY A 161 -7.32 5.16 -10.24
C GLY A 161 -5.92 5.20 -9.59
N THR A 162 -4.92 5.66 -10.35
CA THR A 162 -3.54 5.79 -9.89
C THR A 162 -3.16 7.24 -9.57
N THR A 163 -2.13 7.43 -8.75
CA THR A 163 -1.48 8.74 -8.60
C THR A 163 -0.77 9.16 -9.88
N THR A 164 -0.34 8.19 -10.68
CA THR A 164 0.27 8.41 -12.00
C THR A 164 -0.68 9.14 -12.93
N GLU A 165 -1.94 8.72 -12.98
CA GLU A 165 -3.00 9.38 -13.75
C GLU A 165 -3.20 10.84 -13.29
N LEU A 166 -3.31 11.06 -11.99
CA LEU A 166 -3.53 12.39 -11.43
C LEU A 166 -2.35 13.32 -11.69
N ASN A 167 -1.14 12.86 -11.40
CA ASN A 167 0.08 13.65 -11.59
C ASN A 167 0.34 13.96 -13.07
N MET A 168 0.04 13.02 -13.97
CA MET A 168 0.12 13.25 -15.41
C MET A 168 -0.81 14.39 -15.85
N ARG A 169 -2.06 14.34 -15.43
CA ARG A 169 -3.03 15.40 -15.71
C ARG A 169 -2.57 16.75 -15.16
N ASP A 170 -2.12 16.77 -13.90
CA ASP A 170 -1.66 18.00 -13.27
C ASP A 170 -0.40 18.56 -13.94
N PHE A 171 0.50 17.68 -14.40
CA PHE A 171 1.67 18.08 -15.18
C PHE A 171 1.27 18.79 -16.48
N PHE A 172 0.43 18.19 -17.32
CA PHE A 172 0.03 18.78 -18.59
C PHE A 172 -0.76 20.08 -18.39
N ASN A 173 -1.68 20.12 -17.44
CA ASN A 173 -2.43 21.32 -17.08
C ASN A 173 -1.51 22.46 -16.63
N SER A 174 -0.51 22.16 -15.76
CA SER A 174 0.43 23.18 -15.24
C SER A 174 1.34 23.76 -16.33
N LYS A 175 1.56 23.03 -17.41
CA LYS A 175 2.36 23.45 -18.56
C LYS A 175 1.52 24.08 -19.66
N GLY A 176 0.19 24.08 -19.56
CA GLY A 176 -0.73 24.55 -20.59
C GLY A 176 -0.66 23.72 -21.88
N ILE A 177 -0.26 22.42 -21.77
CA ILE A 177 -0.13 21.51 -22.91
C ILE A 177 -1.44 20.75 -23.07
N SER A 178 -2.09 20.86 -24.25
CA SER A 178 -3.23 20.02 -24.56
C SER A 178 -2.79 18.61 -24.93
N TYR A 179 -3.43 17.60 -24.35
CA TYR A 179 -3.06 16.20 -24.56
C TYR A 179 -4.29 15.30 -24.60
N THR A 180 -4.16 14.12 -25.20
CA THR A 180 -5.16 13.06 -25.16
C THR A 180 -4.78 12.02 -24.13
N GLN A 181 -5.62 11.85 -23.11
CA GLN A 181 -5.44 10.81 -22.09
C GLN A 181 -6.04 9.50 -22.59
N VAL A 182 -5.24 8.41 -22.55
CA VAL A 182 -5.66 7.06 -22.92
C VAL A 182 -5.52 6.18 -21.69
N ASN A 183 -6.64 5.73 -21.13
CA ASN A 183 -6.68 5.03 -19.86
C ASN A 183 -6.98 3.55 -20.01
N PHE A 184 -6.33 2.74 -19.17
CA PHE A 184 -6.49 1.29 -19.08
C PHE A 184 -6.69 0.85 -17.63
N GLU A 185 -7.25 -0.35 -17.43
CA GLU A 185 -7.39 -0.92 -16.09
C GLU A 185 -6.21 -1.82 -15.68
N LYS A 186 -5.47 -2.37 -16.66
CA LYS A 186 -4.33 -3.27 -16.41
C LYS A 186 -3.02 -2.70 -16.92
N ASP A 187 -1.93 -3.06 -16.24
CA ASP A 187 -0.59 -2.61 -16.59
C ASP A 187 -0.13 -3.14 -17.95
N ASP A 188 -0.44 -4.40 -18.27
CA ASP A 188 -0.12 -5.04 -19.55
C ASP A 188 -0.85 -4.38 -20.74
N GLU A 189 -2.07 -3.90 -20.54
CA GLU A 189 -2.83 -3.16 -21.56
C GLU A 189 -2.17 -1.81 -21.87
N VAL A 190 -1.63 -1.11 -20.85
CA VAL A 190 -0.87 0.14 -21.06
C VAL A 190 0.37 -0.10 -21.89
N VAL A 191 1.13 -1.15 -21.56
CA VAL A 191 2.36 -1.51 -22.29
C VAL A 191 2.03 -1.87 -23.73
N ALA A 192 1.05 -2.74 -23.96
CA ALA A 192 0.62 -3.14 -25.30
C ALA A 192 0.15 -1.93 -26.13
N ALA A 193 -0.65 -1.05 -25.55
CA ALA A 193 -1.13 0.14 -26.24
C ALA A 193 0.00 1.11 -26.61
N TYR A 194 0.99 1.24 -25.74
CA TYR A 194 2.19 2.02 -26.05
C TYR A 194 3.00 1.38 -27.17
N ASP A 195 3.23 0.07 -27.14
CA ASP A 195 3.98 -0.64 -28.18
C ASP A 195 3.28 -0.59 -29.53
N ASP A 196 1.95 -0.68 -29.56
CA ASP A 196 1.11 -0.54 -30.76
C ASP A 196 1.01 0.90 -31.30
N GLY A 197 1.60 1.88 -30.60
CA GLY A 197 1.57 3.29 -31.00
C GLY A 197 0.24 3.99 -30.76
N ARG A 198 -0.61 3.46 -29.86
CA ARG A 198 -1.89 4.09 -29.49
C ARG A 198 -1.70 5.32 -28.58
N CYS A 199 -0.54 5.46 -27.99
CA CYS A 199 -0.10 6.64 -27.24
C CYS A 199 1.39 6.91 -27.42
N ASP A 200 1.77 8.19 -27.29
CA ASP A 200 3.15 8.67 -27.48
C ASP A 200 4.00 8.54 -26.21
N LYS A 201 3.36 8.56 -25.04
CA LYS A 201 3.97 8.58 -23.71
C LYS A 201 3.31 7.55 -22.80
#